data_b175a73baa761de7bbe9fcd59d9bb3f8
#
_entry.id   b175a73baa761de7bbe9fcd59d9bb3f8
#
_cell.length_a   1.000
_cell.length_b   1.000
_cell.length_c   1.000
_cell.angle_alpha   90.00
_cell.angle_beta   90.00
_cell.angle_gamma   90.00
#
_symmetry.space_group_name_H-M   'P 1'
#
loop_
_entity.id
_entity.type
_entity.pdbx_description
1 polymer ?
#
loop_
_entity_poly.entity_id
_entity_poly.type
_entity_poly.pdbx_seq_one_letter_code
_entity_poly.pdbx_strand_id
1 'polypeptide(L)'
;MELATVNWVAYVVPIAVTTTIIISAMMARRRRRRAERSPCARPPPVAAGAPLVGVLPWLLAKGPLQVIRDAHAELGSVFTVRLLHREVTFLVGPDVSSHFYQGLDSEVSQDEVSRFTIPTFGPGVAFDVDLATRREQIRFFGDAMKPAKLRTYAGLMVREVEEYFTRWGESGMVDLKQELELLVTLVASRCLFGEEVRSKMLREAATHLRELNDGMRLVTILFPHLPIPAHRRRDRARARLGEIFSDMVRSRREAGRPVDDMLQCLIDSRYKDGRATTDTELVGMLLSALFAGQHTSSSTGTWTGARLLARANAEHLRAAVREQERVVGRYGDRVDYEVLQEMETLHRCIKEVLRLHPPAMMLLRHARRSFTVRTREGDEYEVPAGRTIASPLLIHNRLPQVYRDPERYEPGRFCPGRGEDGAGGAFSYTAFGGGRHACVGEAFAYMQIKVIWSHLLRNFEMEMVSPFPETDWNVVMPGPKGKVMLRYKRRNMSPTVKITNPHTRYVC
;
A
#
# COMPACT_ATOMS: atom_id res chain seq x y z
N MET A 1 6.18 -42.56 -49.77
CA MET A 1 6.34 -41.10 -50.03
C MET A 1 6.14 -40.38 -48.69
N GLU A 2 7.24 -40.29 -47.88
CA GLU A 2 7.22 -39.63 -46.55
C GLU A 2 7.36 -38.13 -46.76
N LEU A 3 6.35 -37.37 -46.33
CA LEU A 3 6.38 -35.92 -46.29
C LEU A 3 7.22 -35.52 -45.08
N ALA A 4 8.43 -35.03 -45.36
CA ALA A 4 9.30 -34.42 -44.33
C ALA A 4 8.59 -33.20 -43.70
N THR A 5 8.17 -33.33 -42.45
CA THR A 5 7.68 -32.22 -41.64
C THR A 5 8.84 -31.29 -41.34
N VAL A 6 8.93 -30.19 -42.08
CA VAL A 6 9.92 -29.13 -41.82
C VAL A 6 9.65 -28.56 -40.42
N ASN A 7 10.64 -28.71 -39.56
CA ASN A 7 10.54 -28.24 -38.16
C ASN A 7 10.71 -26.71 -38.12
N TRP A 8 9.64 -25.98 -38.37
CA TRP A 8 9.58 -24.51 -38.44
C TRP A 8 10.15 -23.82 -37.19
N VAL A 9 10.08 -24.49 -36.03
CA VAL A 9 10.60 -23.97 -34.78
C VAL A 9 12.13 -23.77 -34.82
N ALA A 10 12.83 -24.69 -35.51
CA ALA A 10 14.29 -24.63 -35.64
C ALA A 10 14.80 -23.43 -36.46
N TYR A 11 13.95 -22.83 -37.30
CA TYR A 11 14.32 -21.67 -38.12
C TYR A 11 13.70 -20.35 -37.61
N VAL A 12 12.47 -20.39 -37.11
CA VAL A 12 11.76 -19.19 -36.66
C VAL A 12 12.36 -18.63 -35.37
N VAL A 13 12.77 -19.49 -34.44
CA VAL A 13 13.37 -19.05 -33.17
C VAL A 13 14.72 -18.32 -33.38
N PRO A 14 15.68 -18.86 -34.16
CA PRO A 14 16.95 -18.14 -34.41
C PRO A 14 16.75 -16.82 -35.21
N ILE A 15 15.81 -16.79 -36.15
CA ILE A 15 15.50 -15.56 -36.91
C ILE A 15 14.87 -14.52 -35.97
N ALA A 16 13.94 -14.88 -35.11
CA ALA A 16 13.34 -13.95 -34.14
C ALA A 16 14.38 -13.43 -33.16
N VAL A 17 15.28 -14.28 -32.69
CA VAL A 17 16.37 -13.89 -31.78
C VAL A 17 17.36 -12.93 -32.46
N THR A 18 17.80 -13.27 -33.68
CA THR A 18 18.75 -12.40 -34.44
C THR A 18 18.12 -11.05 -34.79
N THR A 19 16.85 -11.02 -35.21
CA THR A 19 16.12 -9.78 -35.51
C THR A 19 16.00 -8.91 -34.24
N THR A 20 15.69 -9.52 -33.12
CA THR A 20 15.62 -8.80 -31.83
C THR A 20 16.98 -8.22 -31.41
N ILE A 21 18.07 -8.96 -31.63
CA ILE A 21 19.43 -8.49 -31.34
C ILE A 21 19.79 -7.31 -32.24
N ILE A 22 19.50 -7.38 -33.55
CA ILE A 22 19.78 -6.31 -34.50
C ILE A 22 18.99 -5.05 -34.17
N ILE A 23 17.70 -5.18 -33.89
CA ILE A 23 16.83 -4.06 -33.49
C ILE A 23 17.33 -3.43 -32.18
N SER A 24 17.71 -4.25 -31.21
CA SER A 24 18.26 -3.77 -29.92
C SER A 24 19.60 -3.04 -30.10
N ALA A 25 20.48 -3.55 -30.96
CA ALA A 25 21.75 -2.90 -31.30
C ALA A 25 21.56 -1.58 -32.07
N MET A 26 20.60 -1.53 -32.99
CA MET A 26 20.26 -0.29 -33.70
C MET A 26 19.65 0.77 -32.77
N MET A 27 18.77 0.35 -31.83
CA MET A 27 18.21 1.26 -30.81
C MET A 27 19.30 1.74 -29.86
N ALA A 28 20.23 0.88 -29.43
CA ALA A 28 21.37 1.29 -28.59
C ALA A 28 22.30 2.28 -29.31
N ARG A 29 22.58 2.09 -30.61
CA ARG A 29 23.35 3.06 -31.42
C ARG A 29 22.61 4.40 -31.59
N ARG A 30 21.30 4.39 -31.84
CA ARG A 30 20.49 5.64 -31.89
C ARG A 30 20.50 6.37 -30.56
N ARG A 31 20.45 5.67 -29.44
CA ARG A 31 20.51 6.24 -28.08
C ARG A 31 21.88 6.86 -27.77
N ARG A 32 22.98 6.19 -28.11
CA ARG A 32 24.34 6.76 -27.99
C ARG A 32 24.50 8.09 -28.77
N ARG A 33 24.04 8.16 -30.02
CA ARG A 33 24.09 9.38 -30.84
C ARG A 33 23.19 10.50 -30.31
N ARG A 34 22.15 10.20 -29.52
CA ARG A 34 21.28 11.20 -28.88
C ARG A 34 21.86 11.70 -27.56
N ALA A 35 22.59 10.88 -26.82
CA ALA A 35 23.27 11.23 -25.57
C ALA A 35 24.44 12.19 -25.79
N GLU A 36 25.07 12.17 -27.00
CA GLU A 36 26.18 13.06 -27.35
C GLU A 36 25.75 14.53 -27.63
N ARG A 37 24.45 14.87 -27.49
CA ARG A 37 23.90 16.18 -27.89
C ARG A 37 23.41 17.10 -26.77
N SER A 38 23.58 16.74 -25.49
CA SER A 38 23.22 17.62 -24.35
C SER A 38 24.41 17.87 -23.46
N PRO A 39 24.83 19.13 -23.30
CA PRO A 39 26.10 19.45 -22.65
C PRO A 39 26.10 19.43 -21.11
N CYS A 40 25.00 19.15 -20.41
CA CYS A 40 24.94 19.37 -18.95
C CYS A 40 24.51 18.21 -18.06
N ALA A 41 23.75 17.22 -18.52
CA ALA A 41 23.29 16.12 -17.65
C ALA A 41 23.52 14.76 -18.31
N ARG A 42 24.14 13.84 -17.59
CA ARG A 42 24.38 12.46 -18.07
C ARG A 42 23.17 11.57 -17.84
N PRO A 43 22.96 10.50 -18.66
CA PRO A 43 21.90 9.53 -18.39
C PRO A 43 22.18 8.77 -17.09
N PRO A 44 21.14 8.34 -16.35
CA PRO A 44 21.33 7.52 -15.16
C PRO A 44 22.12 6.23 -15.46
N PRO A 45 23.09 5.83 -14.60
CA PRO A 45 23.85 4.60 -14.78
C PRO A 45 22.92 3.38 -14.80
N VAL A 46 23.29 2.36 -15.56
CA VAL A 46 22.50 1.14 -15.71
C VAL A 46 23.13 0.03 -14.89
N ALA A 47 22.33 -0.58 -13.99
CA ALA A 47 22.76 -1.71 -13.20
C ALA A 47 23.18 -2.90 -14.08
N ALA A 48 24.24 -3.58 -13.68
CA ALA A 48 24.73 -4.77 -14.37
C ALA A 48 23.63 -5.81 -14.56
N GLY A 49 23.58 -6.44 -15.73
CA GLY A 49 22.53 -7.39 -16.07
C GLY A 49 22.97 -8.36 -17.18
N ALA A 50 22.30 -9.53 -17.24
CA ALA A 50 22.51 -10.48 -18.32
C ALA A 50 22.01 -9.95 -19.66
N PRO A 51 22.66 -10.28 -20.80
CA PRO A 51 22.19 -9.91 -22.12
C PRO A 51 20.74 -10.30 -22.34
N LEU A 52 19.95 -9.43 -22.99
CA LEU A 52 18.53 -9.61 -23.34
C LEU A 52 17.55 -9.63 -22.17
N VAL A 53 17.88 -10.28 -21.05
CA VAL A 53 16.97 -10.48 -19.93
C VAL A 53 17.21 -9.51 -18.75
N GLY A 54 18.31 -8.74 -18.79
CA GLY A 54 18.66 -7.76 -17.76
C GLY A 54 18.86 -8.40 -16.38
N VAL A 55 18.21 -7.88 -15.35
CA VAL A 55 18.34 -8.34 -13.96
C VAL A 55 17.46 -9.55 -13.62
N LEU A 56 16.74 -10.16 -14.58
CA LEU A 56 15.82 -11.27 -14.32
C LEU A 56 16.47 -12.44 -13.54
N PRO A 57 17.69 -12.91 -13.87
CA PRO A 57 18.33 -13.99 -13.13
C PRO A 57 18.55 -13.65 -11.65
N TRP A 58 18.94 -12.40 -11.35
CA TRP A 58 19.13 -11.94 -9.96
C TRP A 58 17.81 -11.71 -9.23
N LEU A 59 16.75 -11.27 -9.93
CA LEU A 59 15.41 -11.18 -9.36
C LEU A 59 14.89 -12.56 -8.91
N LEU A 60 15.14 -13.60 -9.69
CA LEU A 60 14.77 -14.97 -9.35
C LEU A 60 15.62 -15.54 -8.21
N ALA A 61 16.91 -15.20 -8.15
CA ALA A 61 17.85 -15.73 -7.16
C ALA A 61 17.79 -15.01 -5.80
N LYS A 62 17.68 -13.68 -5.81
CA LYS A 62 17.81 -12.84 -4.61
C LYS A 62 16.52 -12.08 -4.23
N GLY A 63 15.52 -12.06 -5.12
CA GLY A 63 14.31 -11.25 -4.98
C GLY A 63 14.50 -9.77 -5.31
N PRO A 64 13.39 -9.04 -5.49
CA PRO A 64 13.42 -7.67 -5.99
C PRO A 64 14.10 -6.68 -5.05
N LEU A 65 13.90 -6.82 -3.73
CA LEU A 65 14.47 -5.90 -2.75
C LEU A 65 15.99 -5.93 -2.75
N GLN A 66 16.58 -7.13 -2.79
CA GLN A 66 18.05 -7.26 -2.76
C GLN A 66 18.70 -6.74 -4.05
N VAL A 67 18.08 -7.00 -5.20
CA VAL A 67 18.54 -6.45 -6.49
C VAL A 67 18.57 -4.92 -6.49
N ILE A 68 17.54 -4.28 -5.95
CA ILE A 68 17.48 -2.82 -5.90
C ILE A 68 18.47 -2.27 -4.85
N ARG A 69 18.66 -2.96 -3.71
CA ARG A 69 19.68 -2.61 -2.69
C ARG A 69 21.09 -2.67 -3.25
N ASP A 70 21.43 -3.75 -3.94
CA ASP A 70 22.76 -3.94 -4.55
C ASP A 70 23.02 -2.83 -5.57
N ALA A 71 22.05 -2.53 -6.45
CA ALA A 71 22.15 -1.47 -7.44
C ALA A 71 22.27 -0.08 -6.79
N HIS A 72 21.51 0.21 -5.73
CA HIS A 72 21.61 1.45 -4.98
C HIS A 72 22.98 1.63 -4.31
N ALA A 73 23.51 0.55 -3.72
CA ALA A 73 24.83 0.57 -3.07
C ALA A 73 25.97 0.79 -4.07
N GLU A 74 25.83 0.28 -5.31
CA GLU A 74 26.85 0.40 -6.36
C GLU A 74 26.75 1.73 -7.13
N LEU A 75 25.52 2.20 -7.42
CA LEU A 75 25.27 3.25 -8.40
C LEU A 75 24.73 4.56 -7.79
N GLY A 76 24.44 4.56 -6.48
CA GLY A 76 23.92 5.75 -5.78
C GLY A 76 22.40 5.94 -5.92
N SER A 77 21.96 7.20 -5.73
CA SER A 77 20.52 7.53 -5.57
C SER A 77 19.71 7.51 -6.87
N VAL A 78 20.38 7.57 -8.04
CA VAL A 78 19.73 7.60 -9.36
C VAL A 78 20.35 6.56 -10.27
N PHE A 79 19.61 5.52 -10.61
CA PHE A 79 20.08 4.44 -11.47
C PHE A 79 18.96 3.80 -12.28
N THR A 80 19.30 3.09 -13.33
CA THR A 80 18.36 2.36 -14.18
C THR A 80 18.57 0.86 -14.06
N VAL A 81 17.47 0.13 -13.88
CA VAL A 81 17.44 -1.33 -13.93
C VAL A 81 16.75 -1.76 -15.23
N ARG A 82 17.38 -2.70 -15.94
CA ARG A 82 16.78 -3.33 -17.13
C ARG A 82 16.17 -4.67 -16.78
N LEU A 83 14.89 -4.85 -17.13
CA LEU A 83 14.16 -6.11 -16.97
C LEU A 83 13.50 -6.45 -18.31
N LEU A 84 14.01 -7.46 -19.00
CA LEU A 84 13.60 -7.78 -20.36
C LEU A 84 13.74 -6.54 -21.26
N HIS A 85 12.66 -6.16 -21.95
CA HIS A 85 12.59 -4.97 -22.79
C HIS A 85 12.28 -3.67 -22.05
N ARG A 86 11.99 -3.74 -20.75
CA ARG A 86 11.64 -2.58 -19.93
C ARG A 86 12.84 -2.03 -19.18
N GLU A 87 12.89 -0.73 -19.08
CA GLU A 87 13.88 0.00 -18.28
C GLU A 87 13.16 0.84 -17.23
N VAL A 88 13.56 0.66 -15.98
CA VAL A 88 13.00 1.37 -14.83
C VAL A 88 14.12 2.18 -14.19
N THR A 89 13.95 3.50 -14.13
CA THR A 89 14.88 4.40 -13.44
C THR A 89 14.41 4.59 -12.00
N PHE A 90 15.25 4.22 -11.05
CA PHE A 90 14.99 4.37 -9.63
C PHE A 90 15.48 5.73 -9.14
N LEU A 91 14.64 6.37 -8.33
CA LEU A 91 14.93 7.61 -7.62
C LEU A 91 14.84 7.29 -6.12
N VAL A 92 15.98 7.23 -5.45
CA VAL A 92 16.11 6.77 -4.06
C VAL A 92 16.55 7.91 -3.17
N GLY A 93 15.70 8.32 -2.27
CA GLY A 93 15.97 9.40 -1.31
C GLY A 93 15.20 10.68 -1.58
N PRO A 94 15.01 11.51 -0.55
CA PRO A 94 14.22 12.74 -0.65
C PRO A 94 14.80 13.75 -1.64
N ASP A 95 16.12 13.83 -1.77
CA ASP A 95 16.82 14.80 -2.61
C ASP A 95 16.45 14.67 -4.11
N VAL A 96 16.29 13.43 -4.58
CA VAL A 96 15.99 13.11 -5.99
C VAL A 96 14.52 12.85 -6.27
N SER A 97 13.66 12.83 -5.24
CA SER A 97 12.27 12.38 -5.35
C SER A 97 11.25 13.50 -5.59
N SER A 98 11.67 14.78 -5.51
CA SER A 98 10.74 15.91 -5.60
C SER A 98 9.91 15.88 -6.89
N HIS A 99 10.56 15.69 -8.04
CA HIS A 99 9.86 15.63 -9.32
C HIS A 99 8.91 14.43 -9.45
N PHE A 100 9.29 13.30 -8.85
CA PHE A 100 8.45 12.10 -8.80
C PHE A 100 7.12 12.34 -8.06
N TYR A 101 7.16 13.06 -6.93
CA TYR A 101 5.99 13.30 -6.09
C TYR A 101 5.20 14.55 -6.43
N GLN A 102 5.87 15.61 -6.95
CA GLN A 102 5.26 16.92 -7.18
C GLN A 102 5.06 17.25 -8.66
N GLY A 103 5.73 16.54 -9.58
CA GLY A 103 5.61 16.76 -11.01
C GLY A 103 4.16 16.73 -11.51
N LEU A 104 3.87 17.51 -12.52
CA LEU A 104 2.54 17.55 -13.14
C LEU A 104 2.25 16.21 -13.84
N ASP A 105 0.99 15.79 -13.90
CA ASP A 105 0.58 14.59 -14.64
C ASP A 105 0.91 14.67 -16.15
N SER A 106 1.09 15.87 -16.68
CA SER A 106 1.60 16.11 -18.05
C SER A 106 3.09 15.81 -18.20
N GLU A 107 3.82 15.68 -17.12
CA GLU A 107 5.26 15.40 -17.06
C GLU A 107 5.55 14.02 -16.52
N VAL A 108 4.93 13.66 -15.39
CA VAL A 108 5.04 12.34 -14.74
C VAL A 108 3.64 11.78 -14.43
N SER A 109 3.31 10.65 -15.02
CA SER A 109 1.97 10.08 -15.02
C SER A 109 1.90 8.72 -14.32
N GLN A 110 0.74 8.41 -13.73
CA GLN A 110 0.44 7.07 -13.22
C GLN A 110 -0.21 6.17 -14.27
N ASP A 111 -0.78 6.73 -15.34
CA ASP A 111 -1.67 6.01 -16.26
C ASP A 111 -1.01 4.79 -16.88
N GLU A 112 0.13 4.98 -17.51
CA GLU A 112 0.81 3.95 -18.28
C GLU A 112 1.30 2.79 -17.41
N VAL A 113 1.71 3.10 -16.17
CA VAL A 113 2.27 2.12 -15.22
C VAL A 113 1.20 1.42 -14.38
N SER A 114 -0.05 1.92 -14.38
CA SER A 114 -1.12 1.38 -13.54
C SER A 114 -2.23 0.69 -14.32
N ARG A 115 -2.20 0.70 -15.66
CA ARG A 115 -3.21 0.03 -16.50
C ARG A 115 -3.37 -1.47 -16.23
N PHE A 116 -2.34 -2.12 -15.68
CA PHE A 116 -2.43 -3.52 -15.28
C PHE A 116 -3.49 -3.80 -14.21
N THR A 117 -3.98 -2.75 -13.53
CA THR A 117 -5.04 -2.86 -12.51
C THR A 117 -6.46 -2.84 -13.09
N ILE A 118 -6.64 -2.45 -14.37
CA ILE A 118 -7.96 -2.35 -15.00
C ILE A 118 -8.77 -3.65 -14.90
N PRO A 119 -8.21 -4.85 -15.15
CA PRO A 119 -8.97 -6.09 -15.00
C PRO A 119 -9.45 -6.36 -13.58
N THR A 120 -8.82 -5.72 -12.57
CA THR A 120 -9.19 -5.86 -11.16
C THR A 120 -10.34 -4.95 -10.78
N PHE A 121 -10.33 -3.67 -11.18
CA PHE A 121 -11.34 -2.69 -10.78
C PHE A 121 -12.51 -2.56 -11.76
N GLY A 122 -12.29 -2.93 -13.01
CA GLY A 122 -13.29 -2.86 -14.07
C GLY A 122 -13.26 -1.55 -14.85
N PRO A 123 -14.22 -1.39 -15.80
CA PRO A 123 -14.27 -0.24 -16.69
C PRO A 123 -14.83 1.01 -15.99
N GLY A 124 -14.50 2.18 -16.53
CA GLY A 124 -15.06 3.46 -16.15
C GLY A 124 -14.51 4.06 -14.85
N VAL A 125 -13.46 3.46 -14.26
CA VAL A 125 -12.86 3.91 -13.00
C VAL A 125 -11.34 3.83 -13.02
N ALA A 126 -10.72 4.53 -12.08
CA ALA A 126 -9.28 4.50 -11.83
C ALA A 126 -8.47 4.78 -13.10
N PHE A 127 -7.76 3.77 -13.64
CA PHE A 127 -6.86 3.93 -14.79
C PHE A 127 -7.49 3.56 -16.14
N ASP A 128 -8.80 3.29 -16.15
CA ASP A 128 -9.60 3.09 -17.36
C ASP A 128 -10.31 4.36 -17.86
N VAL A 129 -10.14 5.47 -17.15
CA VAL A 129 -10.68 6.78 -17.51
C VAL A 129 -9.58 7.81 -17.75
N ASP A 130 -9.93 8.91 -18.41
CA ASP A 130 -9.01 10.04 -18.57
C ASP A 130 -8.67 10.69 -17.22
N LEU A 131 -7.59 11.50 -17.23
CA LEU A 131 -7.08 12.14 -16.02
C LEU A 131 -8.08 13.10 -15.35
N ALA A 132 -8.93 13.80 -16.14
CA ALA A 132 -9.89 14.76 -15.59
C ALA A 132 -10.99 14.02 -14.80
N THR A 133 -11.55 12.98 -15.40
CA THR A 133 -12.54 12.09 -14.78
C THR A 133 -11.97 11.42 -13.53
N ARG A 134 -10.73 10.87 -13.60
CA ARG A 134 -10.09 10.26 -12.45
C ARG A 134 -9.86 11.22 -11.29
N ARG A 135 -9.45 12.45 -11.56
CA ARG A 135 -9.30 13.48 -10.50
C ARG A 135 -10.61 13.77 -9.78
N GLU A 136 -11.71 13.76 -10.50
CA GLU A 136 -13.03 13.93 -9.90
C GLU A 136 -13.45 12.71 -9.08
N GLN A 137 -13.21 11.51 -9.56
CA GLN A 137 -13.43 10.29 -8.78
C GLN A 137 -12.60 10.28 -7.49
N ILE A 138 -11.33 10.71 -7.54
CA ILE A 138 -10.48 10.87 -6.34
C ILE A 138 -11.07 11.93 -5.39
N ARG A 139 -11.61 13.03 -5.92
CA ARG A 139 -12.31 14.06 -5.11
C ARG A 139 -13.51 13.47 -4.38
N PHE A 140 -14.32 12.61 -5.02
CA PHE A 140 -15.45 11.95 -4.37
C PHE A 140 -15.00 11.12 -3.15
N PHE A 141 -13.88 10.38 -3.26
CA PHE A 141 -13.29 9.70 -2.12
C PHE A 141 -12.79 10.69 -1.05
N GLY A 142 -12.16 11.79 -1.46
CA GLY A 142 -11.70 12.84 -0.54
C GLY A 142 -12.85 13.43 0.26
N ASP A 143 -14.02 13.67 -0.38
CA ASP A 143 -15.22 14.16 0.29
C ASP A 143 -15.75 13.16 1.34
N ALA A 144 -15.68 11.86 1.06
CA ALA A 144 -16.06 10.81 1.99
C ALA A 144 -15.05 10.60 3.14
N MET A 145 -13.84 11.18 3.06
CA MET A 145 -12.77 11.07 4.08
C MET A 145 -12.55 12.38 4.85
N LYS A 146 -13.46 13.36 4.77
CA LYS A 146 -13.38 14.60 5.55
C LYS A 146 -13.46 14.34 7.05
N PRO A 147 -12.86 15.20 7.90
CA PRO A 147 -12.85 15.01 9.37
C PRO A 147 -14.23 14.77 9.99
N ALA A 148 -15.29 15.41 9.48
CA ALA A 148 -16.66 15.17 9.95
C ALA A 148 -17.11 13.72 9.73
N LYS A 149 -16.81 13.15 8.56
CA LYS A 149 -17.10 11.74 8.25
C LYS A 149 -16.24 10.79 9.09
N LEU A 150 -14.96 11.11 9.27
CA LEU A 150 -14.07 10.30 10.11
C LEU A 150 -14.56 10.22 11.56
N ARG A 151 -15.15 11.29 12.11
CA ARG A 151 -15.79 11.23 13.44
C ARG A 151 -16.93 10.22 13.50
N THR A 152 -17.79 10.20 12.50
CA THR A 152 -18.86 9.19 12.38
C THR A 152 -18.28 7.80 12.28
N TYR A 153 -17.27 7.61 11.42
CA TYR A 153 -16.63 6.30 11.23
C TYR A 153 -15.93 5.79 12.49
N ALA A 154 -15.34 6.65 13.32
CA ALA A 154 -14.70 6.24 14.57
C ALA A 154 -15.66 5.44 15.46
N GLY A 155 -16.88 5.93 15.68
CA GLY A 155 -17.89 5.22 16.47
C GLY A 155 -18.33 3.89 15.83
N LEU A 156 -18.44 3.84 14.49
CA LEU A 156 -18.77 2.61 13.78
C LEU A 156 -17.62 1.57 13.87
N MET A 157 -16.37 2.01 13.79
CA MET A 157 -15.18 1.16 13.94
C MET A 157 -15.11 0.55 15.34
N VAL A 158 -15.32 1.38 16.38
CA VAL A 158 -15.28 0.92 17.77
C VAL A 158 -16.35 -0.16 17.98
N ARG A 159 -17.58 0.11 17.59
CA ARG A 159 -18.68 -0.86 17.71
C ARG A 159 -18.37 -2.18 17.01
N GLU A 160 -17.85 -2.12 15.76
CA GLU A 160 -17.50 -3.33 15.01
C GLU A 160 -16.40 -4.14 15.70
N VAL A 161 -15.36 -3.46 16.20
CA VAL A 161 -14.24 -4.09 16.89
C VAL A 161 -14.70 -4.74 18.21
N GLU A 162 -15.54 -4.06 18.99
CA GLU A 162 -16.11 -4.60 20.23
C GLU A 162 -16.97 -5.85 19.94
N GLU A 163 -17.90 -5.77 18.98
CA GLU A 163 -18.74 -6.89 18.58
C GLU A 163 -17.90 -8.09 18.07
N TYR A 164 -16.85 -7.79 17.30
CA TYR A 164 -15.99 -8.84 16.76
C TYR A 164 -15.26 -9.62 17.84
N PHE A 165 -14.69 -8.95 18.85
CA PHE A 165 -13.90 -9.58 19.89
C PHE A 165 -14.74 -10.19 21.02
N THR A 166 -16.07 -10.06 21.03
CA THR A 166 -16.94 -10.82 21.93
C THR A 166 -16.80 -12.32 21.73
N ARG A 167 -16.44 -12.76 20.53
CA ARG A 167 -16.24 -14.18 20.21
C ARG A 167 -14.92 -14.76 20.75
N TRP A 168 -13.98 -13.90 21.18
CA TRP A 168 -12.79 -14.35 21.86
C TRP A 168 -13.14 -14.67 23.32
N GLY A 169 -12.86 -15.92 23.74
CA GLY A 169 -13.08 -16.35 25.13
C GLY A 169 -12.05 -15.78 26.10
N GLU A 170 -11.98 -16.37 27.29
CA GLU A 170 -11.03 -15.95 28.33
C GLU A 170 -9.57 -16.19 27.92
N SER A 171 -9.30 -17.19 27.13
CA SER A 171 -7.97 -17.47 26.56
C SER A 171 -8.09 -18.33 25.30
N GLY A 172 -7.06 -18.28 24.46
CA GLY A 172 -7.05 -19.08 23.23
C GLY A 172 -5.82 -18.86 22.37
N MET A 173 -5.87 -19.44 21.17
CA MET A 173 -4.86 -19.24 20.12
C MET A 173 -5.54 -18.86 18.82
N VAL A 174 -4.99 -17.87 18.12
CA VAL A 174 -5.54 -17.36 16.86
C VAL A 174 -4.43 -17.09 15.86
N ASP A 175 -4.76 -17.11 14.57
CA ASP A 175 -3.93 -16.55 13.52
C ASP A 175 -4.28 -15.07 13.36
N LEU A 176 -3.43 -14.19 13.89
CA LEU A 176 -3.63 -12.74 13.86
C LEU A 176 -3.86 -12.21 12.43
N LYS A 177 -3.14 -12.76 11.46
CA LYS A 177 -3.30 -12.35 10.05
C LYS A 177 -4.72 -12.61 9.57
N GLN A 178 -5.23 -13.81 9.80
CA GLN A 178 -6.59 -14.19 9.40
C GLN A 178 -7.66 -13.39 10.15
N GLU A 179 -7.46 -13.18 11.46
CA GLU A 179 -8.37 -12.38 12.28
C GLU A 179 -8.44 -10.93 11.77
N LEU A 180 -7.29 -10.31 11.47
CA LEU A 180 -7.26 -8.92 11.01
C LEU A 180 -7.73 -8.77 9.55
N GLU A 181 -7.48 -9.73 8.68
CA GLU A 181 -8.06 -9.73 7.32
C GLU A 181 -9.59 -9.67 7.37
N LEU A 182 -10.20 -10.47 8.24
CA LEU A 182 -11.64 -10.48 8.42
C LEU A 182 -12.14 -9.21 9.10
N LEU A 183 -11.56 -8.83 10.23
CA LEU A 183 -11.99 -7.66 11.01
C LEU A 183 -11.88 -6.37 10.21
N VAL A 184 -10.76 -6.16 9.50
CA VAL A 184 -10.58 -4.96 8.65
C VAL A 184 -11.63 -4.91 7.54
N THR A 185 -11.99 -6.05 6.96
CA THR A 185 -13.08 -6.14 5.97
C THR A 185 -14.43 -5.74 6.58
N LEU A 186 -14.73 -6.22 7.80
CA LEU A 186 -15.96 -5.89 8.51
C LEU A 186 -16.06 -4.41 8.86
N VAL A 187 -14.99 -3.86 9.42
CA VAL A 187 -14.89 -2.43 9.76
C VAL A 187 -15.06 -1.57 8.51
N ALA A 188 -14.35 -1.91 7.41
CA ALA A 188 -14.51 -1.20 6.15
C ALA A 188 -15.95 -1.30 5.62
N SER A 189 -16.54 -2.49 5.66
CA SER A 189 -17.92 -2.68 5.19
C SER A 189 -18.93 -1.86 6.00
N ARG A 190 -18.80 -1.82 7.34
CA ARG A 190 -19.69 -1.03 8.19
C ARG A 190 -19.55 0.47 7.95
N CYS A 191 -18.32 0.97 7.82
CA CYS A 191 -18.06 2.41 7.64
C CYS A 191 -18.37 2.89 6.22
N LEU A 192 -18.05 2.07 5.22
CA LEU A 192 -18.09 2.52 3.83
C LEU A 192 -19.42 2.19 3.13
N PHE A 193 -20.12 1.14 3.56
CA PHE A 193 -21.32 0.64 2.86
C PHE A 193 -22.55 0.52 3.74
N GLY A 194 -22.42 0.77 5.06
CA GLY A 194 -23.50 0.69 6.01
C GLY A 194 -23.78 -0.72 6.56
N GLU A 195 -24.70 -0.79 7.52
CA GLU A 195 -24.96 -2.01 8.31
C GLU A 195 -25.71 -3.09 7.53
N GLU A 196 -26.56 -2.69 6.59
CA GLU A 196 -27.36 -3.60 5.74
C GLU A 196 -26.46 -4.51 4.89
N VAL A 197 -25.31 -3.99 4.48
CA VAL A 197 -24.33 -4.69 3.66
C VAL A 197 -23.49 -5.65 4.46
N ARG A 198 -23.15 -5.28 5.68
CA ARG A 198 -22.35 -6.11 6.60
C ARG A 198 -22.94 -7.52 6.79
N SER A 199 -24.25 -7.62 6.97
CA SER A 199 -24.91 -8.90 7.26
C SER A 199 -24.90 -9.89 6.09
N LYS A 200 -24.99 -9.38 4.85
CA LYS A 200 -25.05 -10.19 3.62
C LYS A 200 -23.68 -10.54 3.06
N MET A 201 -22.66 -9.71 3.29
CA MET A 201 -21.36 -9.80 2.62
C MET A 201 -20.28 -10.57 3.37
N LEU A 202 -20.49 -10.89 4.64
CA LEU A 202 -19.42 -11.23 5.59
C LEU A 202 -18.45 -12.32 5.15
N ARG A 203 -18.91 -13.42 4.61
CA ARG A 203 -18.06 -14.56 4.22
C ARG A 203 -17.72 -14.57 2.74
N GLU A 204 -18.70 -14.27 1.91
CA GLU A 204 -18.58 -14.35 0.46
C GLU A 204 -17.64 -13.25 -0.05
N ALA A 205 -17.86 -12.01 0.36
CA ALA A 205 -17.02 -10.90 -0.08
C ALA A 205 -15.58 -10.99 0.41
N ALA A 206 -15.35 -11.42 1.67
CA ALA A 206 -13.99 -11.60 2.18
C ALA A 206 -13.21 -12.65 1.38
N THR A 207 -13.88 -13.72 0.93
CA THR A 207 -13.28 -14.74 0.08
C THR A 207 -12.92 -14.18 -1.30
N HIS A 208 -13.86 -13.49 -1.93
CA HIS A 208 -13.64 -12.90 -3.25
C HIS A 208 -12.63 -11.76 -3.23
N LEU A 209 -12.57 -10.97 -2.15
CA LEU A 209 -11.51 -9.96 -1.99
C LEU A 209 -10.12 -10.60 -1.88
N ARG A 210 -10.01 -11.71 -1.17
CA ARG A 210 -8.75 -12.46 -1.12
C ARG A 210 -8.37 -12.98 -2.51
N GLU A 211 -9.31 -13.56 -3.25
CA GLU A 211 -9.07 -14.01 -4.63
C GLU A 211 -8.67 -12.86 -5.57
N LEU A 212 -9.27 -11.69 -5.38
CA LEU A 212 -8.93 -10.46 -6.11
C LEU A 212 -7.48 -10.03 -5.82
N ASN A 213 -7.08 -10.01 -4.54
CA ASN A 213 -5.72 -9.72 -4.10
C ASN A 213 -4.71 -10.77 -4.59
N ASP A 214 -5.05 -12.05 -4.51
CA ASP A 214 -4.20 -13.16 -4.99
C ASP A 214 -3.97 -13.12 -6.51
N GLY A 215 -4.84 -12.45 -7.24
CA GLY A 215 -4.70 -12.17 -8.66
C GLY A 215 -3.68 -11.07 -8.98
N MET A 216 -3.29 -10.26 -7.99
CA MET A 216 -2.33 -9.16 -8.15
C MET A 216 -0.89 -9.63 -7.90
N ARG A 217 -0.38 -10.45 -8.82
CA ARG A 217 0.98 -11.01 -8.77
C ARG A 217 1.98 -10.16 -9.56
N LEU A 218 3.27 -10.35 -9.35
CA LEU A 218 4.31 -9.65 -10.11
C LEU A 218 4.16 -9.86 -11.63
N VAL A 219 3.76 -11.05 -12.06
CA VAL A 219 3.47 -11.35 -13.49
C VAL A 219 2.32 -10.51 -14.04
N THR A 220 1.38 -10.08 -13.20
CA THR A 220 0.24 -9.25 -13.61
C THR A 220 0.67 -7.87 -14.09
N ILE A 221 1.77 -7.32 -13.54
CA ILE A 221 2.32 -6.02 -13.99
C ILE A 221 2.76 -6.08 -15.45
N LEU A 222 3.28 -7.22 -15.90
CA LEU A 222 3.78 -7.41 -17.25
C LEU A 222 2.69 -7.93 -18.20
N PHE A 223 1.85 -8.85 -17.72
CA PHE A 223 0.89 -9.61 -18.50
C PHE A 223 -0.46 -9.71 -17.77
N PRO A 224 -1.24 -8.61 -17.65
CA PRO A 224 -2.47 -8.55 -16.84
C PRO A 224 -3.61 -9.44 -17.36
N HIS A 225 -3.56 -9.82 -18.63
CA HIS A 225 -4.58 -10.63 -19.31
C HIS A 225 -4.14 -12.08 -19.57
N LEU A 226 -2.98 -12.51 -19.05
CA LEU A 226 -2.51 -13.88 -19.20
C LEU A 226 -3.53 -14.87 -18.58
N PRO A 227 -3.99 -15.91 -19.28
CA PRO A 227 -5.06 -16.81 -18.81
C PRO A 227 -4.57 -17.84 -17.77
N ILE A 228 -3.86 -17.39 -16.73
CA ILE A 228 -3.41 -18.21 -15.61
C ILE A 228 -4.53 -18.43 -14.59
N PRO A 229 -4.48 -19.51 -13.79
CA PRO A 229 -5.51 -19.80 -12.80
C PRO A 229 -5.79 -18.65 -11.81
N ALA A 230 -4.77 -17.90 -11.41
CA ALA A 230 -4.92 -16.74 -10.53
C ALA A 230 -5.75 -15.61 -11.17
N HIS A 231 -5.50 -15.28 -12.46
CA HIS A 231 -6.27 -14.27 -13.18
C HIS A 231 -7.71 -14.70 -13.43
N ARG A 232 -7.94 -15.98 -13.72
CA ARG A 232 -9.31 -16.50 -13.88
C ARG A 232 -10.11 -16.44 -12.57
N ARG A 233 -9.47 -16.69 -11.42
CA ARG A 233 -10.12 -16.52 -10.10
C ARG A 233 -10.40 -15.05 -9.83
N ARG A 234 -9.43 -14.15 -10.04
CA ARG A 234 -9.62 -12.70 -9.94
C ARG A 234 -10.83 -12.21 -10.75
N ASP A 235 -10.92 -12.61 -12.01
CA ASP A 235 -11.97 -12.14 -12.91
C ASP A 235 -13.36 -12.64 -12.47
N ARG A 236 -13.46 -13.89 -11.99
CA ARG A 236 -14.70 -14.42 -11.38
C ARG A 236 -15.05 -13.70 -10.07
N ALA A 237 -14.07 -13.49 -9.21
CA ALA A 237 -14.25 -12.76 -7.96
C ALA A 237 -14.71 -11.32 -8.20
N ARG A 238 -14.11 -10.62 -9.19
CA ARG A 238 -14.56 -9.28 -9.59
C ARG A 238 -16.00 -9.28 -10.07
N ALA A 239 -16.37 -10.22 -10.92
CA ALA A 239 -17.75 -10.32 -11.43
C ALA A 239 -18.75 -10.50 -10.27
N ARG A 240 -18.46 -11.42 -9.33
CA ARG A 240 -19.33 -11.71 -8.21
C ARG A 240 -19.45 -10.53 -7.23
N LEU A 241 -18.34 -9.88 -6.91
CA LEU A 241 -18.36 -8.64 -6.12
C LEU A 241 -19.12 -7.52 -6.84
N GLY A 242 -19.01 -7.46 -8.17
CA GLY A 242 -19.75 -6.53 -9.00
C GLY A 242 -21.28 -6.71 -8.87
N GLU A 243 -21.78 -7.95 -8.91
CA GLU A 243 -23.18 -8.28 -8.67
C GLU A 243 -23.63 -7.82 -7.28
N ILE A 244 -22.88 -8.18 -6.24
CA ILE A 244 -23.17 -7.81 -4.85
C ILE A 244 -23.27 -6.29 -4.72
N PHE A 245 -22.30 -5.53 -5.25
CA PHE A 245 -22.32 -4.06 -5.16
C PHE A 245 -23.40 -3.41 -6.01
N SER A 246 -23.74 -3.99 -7.17
CA SER A 246 -24.86 -3.50 -7.97
C SER A 246 -26.19 -3.62 -7.23
N ASP A 247 -26.40 -4.76 -6.56
CA ASP A 247 -27.61 -4.97 -5.76
C ASP A 247 -27.67 -3.99 -4.57
N MET A 248 -26.53 -3.68 -3.97
CA MET A 248 -26.44 -2.69 -2.89
C MET A 248 -26.79 -1.27 -3.37
N VAL A 249 -26.20 -0.83 -4.48
CA VAL A 249 -26.48 0.49 -5.06
C VAL A 249 -27.96 0.61 -5.38
N ARG A 250 -28.54 -0.42 -5.98
CA ARG A 250 -29.98 -0.48 -6.30
C ARG A 250 -30.84 -0.37 -5.04
N SER A 251 -30.59 -1.24 -4.06
CA SER A 251 -31.32 -1.25 -2.78
C SER A 251 -31.25 0.11 -2.06
N ARG A 252 -30.07 0.75 -2.06
CA ARG A 252 -29.88 2.07 -1.45
C ARG A 252 -30.70 3.16 -2.16
N ARG A 253 -30.73 3.16 -3.49
CA ARG A 253 -31.53 4.10 -4.28
C ARG A 253 -33.04 3.90 -4.07
N GLU A 254 -33.50 2.65 -4.01
CA GLU A 254 -34.90 2.31 -3.77
C GLU A 254 -35.36 2.68 -2.35
N ALA A 255 -34.49 2.49 -1.36
CA ALA A 255 -34.82 2.82 0.03
C ALA A 255 -35.05 4.33 0.28
N GLY A 256 -34.46 5.19 -0.53
CA GLY A 256 -34.63 6.65 -0.47
C GLY A 256 -34.23 7.31 0.86
N ARG A 257 -33.57 6.55 1.76
CA ARG A 257 -33.13 7.04 3.09
C ARG A 257 -31.66 7.48 3.01
N PRO A 258 -31.35 8.75 3.31
CA PRO A 258 -29.97 9.20 3.38
C PRO A 258 -29.25 8.50 4.55
N VAL A 259 -28.13 7.83 4.26
CA VAL A 259 -27.24 7.24 5.24
C VAL A 259 -25.90 7.98 5.19
N ASP A 260 -25.30 8.26 6.32
CA ASP A 260 -24.06 9.01 6.38
C ASP A 260 -22.83 8.09 6.23
N ASP A 261 -22.71 7.46 5.03
CA ASP A 261 -21.60 6.57 4.68
C ASP A 261 -20.97 6.92 3.33
N MET A 262 -19.89 6.22 2.97
CA MET A 262 -19.20 6.45 1.69
C MET A 262 -20.10 6.12 0.50
N LEU A 263 -20.87 5.05 0.55
CA LEU A 263 -21.76 4.64 -0.54
C LEU A 263 -22.72 5.76 -0.91
N GLN A 264 -23.36 6.37 0.09
CA GLN A 264 -24.27 7.52 -0.15
C GLN A 264 -23.52 8.72 -0.72
N CYS A 265 -22.33 9.01 -0.17
CA CYS A 265 -21.48 10.10 -0.68
C CYS A 265 -21.15 9.90 -2.16
N LEU A 266 -20.83 8.68 -2.58
CA LEU A 266 -20.54 8.37 -3.99
C LEU A 266 -21.80 8.43 -4.88
N ILE A 267 -22.95 7.97 -4.38
CA ILE A 267 -24.26 8.07 -5.10
C ILE A 267 -24.64 9.54 -5.34
N ASP A 268 -24.42 10.38 -4.34
CA ASP A 268 -24.77 11.80 -4.41
C ASP A 268 -23.74 12.64 -5.18
N SER A 269 -22.56 12.07 -5.45
CA SER A 269 -21.49 12.77 -6.15
C SER A 269 -21.90 13.16 -7.57
N ARG A 270 -21.46 14.33 -7.98
CA ARG A 270 -21.66 14.86 -9.34
C ARG A 270 -20.33 15.29 -9.92
N TYR A 271 -20.12 14.96 -11.18
CA TYR A 271 -19.03 15.50 -11.98
C TYR A 271 -19.24 17.00 -12.20
N LYS A 272 -18.20 17.72 -12.61
CA LYS A 272 -18.26 19.17 -12.83
C LYS A 272 -19.27 19.59 -13.92
N ASP A 273 -19.53 18.69 -14.86
CA ASP A 273 -20.54 18.88 -15.91
C ASP A 273 -21.98 18.63 -15.42
N GLY A 274 -22.18 18.31 -14.14
CA GLY A 274 -23.47 17.99 -13.52
C GLY A 274 -23.91 16.54 -13.66
N ARG A 275 -23.19 15.70 -14.40
CA ARG A 275 -23.50 14.28 -14.60
C ARG A 275 -23.39 13.52 -13.27
N ALA A 276 -24.35 12.64 -13.01
CA ALA A 276 -24.30 11.71 -11.91
C ALA A 276 -23.31 10.56 -12.19
N THR A 277 -22.84 9.91 -11.15
CA THR A 277 -22.11 8.65 -11.24
C THR A 277 -23.02 7.54 -11.76
N THR A 278 -22.52 6.73 -12.68
CA THR A 278 -23.23 5.53 -13.18
C THR A 278 -23.07 4.36 -12.21
N ASP A 279 -23.92 3.35 -12.29
CA ASP A 279 -23.83 2.15 -11.45
C ASP A 279 -22.51 1.40 -11.67
N THR A 280 -22.05 1.33 -12.91
CA THR A 280 -20.75 0.72 -13.26
C THR A 280 -19.59 1.47 -12.60
N GLU A 281 -19.60 2.81 -12.64
CA GLU A 281 -18.58 3.63 -11.97
C GLU A 281 -18.66 3.46 -10.44
N LEU A 282 -19.85 3.44 -9.86
CA LEU A 282 -20.04 3.21 -8.42
C LEU A 282 -19.49 1.87 -7.99
N VAL A 283 -19.83 0.78 -8.70
CA VAL A 283 -19.31 -0.56 -8.43
C VAL A 283 -17.79 -0.60 -8.51
N GLY A 284 -17.19 -0.03 -9.55
CA GLY A 284 -15.73 0.02 -9.70
C GLY A 284 -15.06 0.85 -8.61
N MET A 285 -15.66 1.99 -8.21
CA MET A 285 -15.16 2.80 -7.10
C MET A 285 -15.24 2.06 -5.76
N LEU A 286 -16.35 1.35 -5.48
CA LEU A 286 -16.51 0.55 -4.26
C LEU A 286 -15.49 -0.61 -4.20
N LEU A 287 -15.29 -1.31 -5.33
CA LEU A 287 -14.24 -2.33 -5.45
C LEU A 287 -12.86 -1.75 -5.17
N SER A 288 -12.56 -0.57 -5.74
CA SER A 288 -11.28 0.10 -5.56
C SER A 288 -11.05 0.51 -4.10
N ALA A 289 -12.07 1.07 -3.43
CA ALA A 289 -11.99 1.47 -2.03
C ALA A 289 -11.75 0.28 -1.10
N LEU A 290 -12.52 -0.79 -1.29
CA LEU A 290 -12.42 -1.98 -0.47
C LEU A 290 -11.09 -2.71 -0.67
N PHE A 291 -10.65 -2.85 -1.92
CA PHE A 291 -9.34 -3.42 -2.26
C PHE A 291 -8.20 -2.61 -1.64
N ALA A 292 -8.22 -1.28 -1.78
CA ALA A 292 -7.17 -0.42 -1.26
C ALA A 292 -7.09 -0.45 0.28
N GLY A 293 -8.25 -0.47 0.96
CA GLY A 293 -8.32 -0.41 2.42
C GLY A 293 -8.11 -1.75 3.12
N GLN A 294 -8.50 -2.87 2.49
CA GLN A 294 -8.51 -4.18 3.15
C GLN A 294 -7.09 -4.75 3.34
N HIS A 295 -6.37 -4.99 2.26
CA HIS A 295 -5.05 -5.65 2.33
C HIS A 295 -4.00 -4.77 3.02
N THR A 296 -3.98 -3.49 2.73
CA THR A 296 -2.98 -2.57 3.30
C THR A 296 -3.13 -2.43 4.81
N SER A 297 -4.37 -2.25 5.30
CA SER A 297 -4.65 -2.09 6.72
C SER A 297 -4.48 -3.40 7.49
N SER A 298 -4.93 -4.54 6.96
CA SER A 298 -4.77 -5.84 7.61
C SER A 298 -3.30 -6.25 7.72
N SER A 299 -2.52 -6.03 6.65
CA SER A 299 -1.07 -6.26 6.66
C SER A 299 -0.36 -5.36 7.67
N THR A 300 -0.67 -4.05 7.69
CA THR A 300 -0.08 -3.10 8.65
C THR A 300 -0.45 -3.46 10.08
N GLY A 301 -1.72 -3.80 10.34
CA GLY A 301 -2.17 -4.27 11.64
C GLY A 301 -1.45 -5.53 12.11
N THR A 302 -1.25 -6.50 11.20
CA THR A 302 -0.52 -7.75 11.49
C THR A 302 0.95 -7.48 11.81
N TRP A 303 1.63 -6.65 11.02
CA TRP A 303 3.00 -6.23 11.30
C TRP A 303 3.12 -5.43 12.61
N THR A 304 2.09 -4.63 12.96
CA THR A 304 2.04 -3.93 14.25
C THR A 304 2.07 -4.93 15.40
N GLY A 305 1.26 -5.99 15.32
CA GLY A 305 1.29 -7.07 16.29
C GLY A 305 2.61 -7.81 16.34
N ALA A 306 3.11 -8.23 15.20
CA ALA A 306 4.40 -8.93 15.12
C ALA A 306 5.55 -8.10 15.74
N ARG A 307 5.57 -6.78 15.49
CA ARG A 307 6.59 -5.88 16.06
C ARG A 307 6.39 -5.63 17.55
N LEU A 308 5.19 -5.31 17.99
CA LEU A 308 4.93 -5.05 19.41
C LEU A 308 5.15 -6.29 20.28
N LEU A 309 4.76 -7.48 19.79
CA LEU A 309 4.86 -8.72 20.55
C LEU A 309 6.22 -9.42 20.41
N ALA A 310 7.12 -8.91 19.58
CA ALA A 310 8.49 -9.41 19.52
C ALA A 310 9.23 -9.11 20.84
N ARG A 311 9.93 -10.11 21.42
CA ARG A 311 10.64 -9.99 22.70
C ARG A 311 11.62 -8.80 22.74
N ALA A 312 12.30 -8.55 21.62
CA ALA A 312 13.22 -7.42 21.49
C ALA A 312 12.56 -6.04 21.64
N ASN A 313 11.23 -5.94 21.49
CA ASN A 313 10.46 -4.71 21.51
C ASN A 313 9.52 -4.61 22.74
N ALA A 314 9.77 -5.39 23.77
CA ALA A 314 8.92 -5.46 24.97
C ALA A 314 8.74 -4.08 25.67
N GLU A 315 9.72 -3.18 25.55
CA GLU A 315 9.62 -1.82 26.07
C GLU A 315 8.56 -0.99 25.35
N HIS A 316 8.45 -1.13 24.03
CA HIS A 316 7.46 -0.42 23.21
C HIS A 316 6.05 -0.97 23.45
N LEU A 317 5.91 -2.30 23.64
CA LEU A 317 4.64 -2.90 24.07
C LEU A 317 4.20 -2.33 25.42
N ARG A 318 5.09 -2.33 26.43
CA ARG A 318 4.80 -1.75 27.74
C ARG A 318 4.42 -0.27 27.66
N ALA A 319 5.09 0.51 26.80
CA ALA A 319 4.77 1.92 26.60
C ALA A 319 3.37 2.09 25.98
N ALA A 320 3.02 1.28 24.98
CA ALA A 320 1.69 1.29 24.35
C ALA A 320 0.59 0.88 25.35
N VAL A 321 0.84 -0.14 26.20
CA VAL A 321 -0.11 -0.54 27.26
C VAL A 321 -0.30 0.59 28.27
N ARG A 322 0.79 1.19 28.78
CA ARG A 322 0.69 2.35 29.72
C ARG A 322 -0.06 3.54 29.11
N GLU A 323 0.06 3.75 27.78
CA GLU A 323 -0.76 4.76 27.11
C GLU A 323 -2.25 4.40 27.22
N GLN A 324 -2.63 3.14 26.99
CA GLN A 324 -4.02 2.71 27.11
C GLN A 324 -4.53 2.85 28.56
N GLU A 325 -3.73 2.51 29.55
CA GLU A 325 -4.06 2.70 30.98
C GLU A 325 -4.35 4.17 31.29
N ARG A 326 -3.53 5.11 30.80
CA ARG A 326 -3.76 6.56 30.96
C ARG A 326 -5.04 7.01 30.25
N VAL A 327 -5.30 6.51 29.05
CA VAL A 327 -6.50 6.87 28.30
C VAL A 327 -7.75 6.35 29.02
N VAL A 328 -7.74 5.10 29.51
CA VAL A 328 -8.84 4.55 30.32
C VAL A 328 -9.01 5.34 31.62
N GLY A 329 -7.92 5.68 32.31
CA GLY A 329 -7.98 6.49 33.54
C GLY A 329 -8.58 7.88 33.31
N ARG A 330 -8.43 8.46 32.12
CA ARG A 330 -8.95 9.80 31.81
C ARG A 330 -10.35 9.80 31.21
N TYR A 331 -10.67 8.83 30.36
CA TYR A 331 -11.89 8.81 29.54
C TYR A 331 -12.80 7.61 29.83
N GLY A 332 -12.41 6.70 30.73
CA GLY A 332 -13.10 5.42 30.93
C GLY A 332 -12.99 4.55 29.67
N ASP A 333 -14.08 3.86 29.37
CA ASP A 333 -14.17 3.00 28.18
C ASP A 333 -14.38 3.76 26.85
N ARG A 334 -14.57 5.07 26.93
CA ARG A 334 -14.80 5.92 25.77
C ARG A 334 -13.63 5.84 24.80
N VAL A 335 -13.94 5.52 23.54
CA VAL A 335 -13.03 5.61 22.40
C VAL A 335 -13.79 6.28 21.25
N ASP A 336 -13.40 7.50 20.93
CA ASP A 336 -13.92 8.26 19.79
C ASP A 336 -12.78 8.90 19.00
N TYR A 337 -13.14 9.67 18.00
CA TYR A 337 -12.17 10.32 17.12
C TYR A 337 -11.15 11.16 17.91
N GLU A 338 -11.60 11.95 18.88
CA GLU A 338 -10.76 12.83 19.68
C GLU A 338 -9.81 12.02 20.58
N VAL A 339 -10.31 11.00 21.26
CA VAL A 339 -9.51 10.12 22.12
C VAL A 339 -8.46 9.36 21.29
N LEU A 340 -8.80 8.93 20.07
CA LEU A 340 -7.84 8.29 19.17
C LEU A 340 -6.69 9.22 18.75
N GLN A 341 -6.90 10.54 18.69
CA GLN A 341 -5.81 11.47 18.39
C GLN A 341 -4.80 11.57 19.54
N GLU A 342 -5.20 11.35 20.80
CA GLU A 342 -4.31 11.36 21.96
C GLU A 342 -3.44 10.09 22.11
N MET A 343 -3.70 9.03 21.32
CA MET A 343 -2.90 7.81 21.31
C MET A 343 -1.64 7.98 20.45
N GLU A 344 -0.71 8.80 20.91
CA GLU A 344 0.50 9.15 20.16
C GLU A 344 1.54 8.02 20.14
N THR A 345 1.69 7.29 21.28
CA THR A 345 2.63 6.16 21.35
C THR A 345 2.22 5.06 20.37
N LEU A 346 0.93 4.70 20.37
CA LEU A 346 0.40 3.72 19.43
C LEU A 346 0.51 4.23 17.98
N HIS A 347 0.26 5.52 17.75
CA HIS A 347 0.46 6.12 16.42
C HIS A 347 1.90 5.97 15.93
N ARG A 348 2.88 6.30 16.77
CA ARG A 348 4.32 6.16 16.44
C ARG A 348 4.72 4.71 16.21
N CYS A 349 4.15 3.78 16.98
CA CYS A 349 4.36 2.33 16.75
C CYS A 349 3.87 1.90 15.36
N ILE A 350 2.68 2.32 14.96
CA ILE A 350 2.12 2.03 13.62
C ILE A 350 2.95 2.72 12.53
N LYS A 351 3.35 3.96 12.75
CA LYS A 351 4.18 4.72 11.79
C LYS A 351 5.53 4.06 11.55
N GLU A 352 6.17 3.52 12.59
CA GLU A 352 7.42 2.78 12.48
C GLU A 352 7.23 1.43 11.76
N VAL A 353 6.11 0.77 11.99
CA VAL A 353 5.74 -0.42 11.19
C VAL A 353 5.64 -0.08 9.72
N LEU A 354 4.95 0.99 9.36
CA LEU A 354 4.80 1.43 7.98
C LEU A 354 6.13 1.84 7.33
N ARG A 355 7.07 2.39 8.11
CA ARG A 355 8.43 2.65 7.64
C ARG A 355 9.16 1.37 7.29
N LEU A 356 9.10 0.37 8.17
CA LEU A 356 9.80 -0.91 8.00
C LEU A 356 9.08 -1.89 7.06
N HIS A 357 7.76 -1.84 7.02
CA HIS A 357 6.91 -2.77 6.27
C HIS A 357 5.83 -2.02 5.48
N PRO A 358 6.20 -1.08 4.58
CA PRO A 358 5.21 -0.42 3.76
C PRO A 358 4.46 -1.44 2.89
N PRO A 359 3.11 -1.38 2.82
CA PRO A 359 2.33 -2.33 2.03
C PRO A 359 2.62 -2.27 0.53
N ALA A 360 3.10 -1.14 0.03
CA ALA A 360 3.61 -1.00 -1.33
C ALA A 360 5.13 -1.11 -1.34
N MET A 361 5.68 -2.02 -2.14
CA MET A 361 7.13 -2.18 -2.28
C MET A 361 7.78 -0.96 -2.92
N MET A 362 7.14 -0.41 -3.93
CA MET A 362 7.57 0.78 -4.67
C MET A 362 6.38 1.49 -5.30
N LEU A 363 6.55 2.77 -5.59
CA LEU A 363 5.62 3.54 -6.41
C LEU A 363 6.20 3.70 -7.81
N LEU A 364 5.34 3.71 -8.83
CA LEU A 364 5.73 3.82 -10.23
C LEU A 364 5.09 5.05 -10.88
N ARG A 365 5.83 5.67 -11.81
CA ARG A 365 5.35 6.72 -12.71
C ARG A 365 5.92 6.51 -14.11
N HIS A 366 5.32 7.13 -15.08
CA HIS A 366 5.83 7.23 -16.44
C HIS A 366 6.29 8.67 -16.72
N ALA A 367 7.52 8.85 -17.12
CA ALA A 367 8.04 10.15 -17.51
C ALA A 367 7.53 10.50 -18.93
N ARG A 368 6.56 11.40 -19.03
CA ARG A 368 6.03 11.91 -20.31
C ARG A 368 6.94 12.93 -20.96
N ARG A 369 7.73 13.65 -20.14
CA ARG A 369 8.76 14.59 -20.56
C ARG A 369 10.09 14.24 -19.89
N SER A 370 11.20 14.58 -20.54
CA SER A 370 12.51 14.50 -19.92
C SER A 370 12.62 15.54 -18.81
N PHE A 371 13.29 15.17 -17.72
CA PHE A 371 13.59 16.08 -16.62
C PHE A 371 14.94 15.73 -16.00
N THR A 372 15.56 16.73 -15.35
CA THR A 372 16.83 16.56 -14.66
C THR A 372 16.61 16.39 -13.18
N VAL A 373 17.36 15.46 -12.57
CA VAL A 373 17.46 15.28 -11.13
C VAL A 373 18.89 15.53 -10.68
N ARG A 374 19.05 16.18 -9.52
CA ARG A 374 20.34 16.45 -8.91
C ARG A 374 20.45 15.66 -7.61
N THR A 375 21.55 14.91 -7.47
CA THR A 375 21.83 14.16 -6.23
C THR A 375 22.41 15.09 -5.16
N ARG A 376 22.45 14.60 -3.93
CA ARG A 376 23.06 15.34 -2.81
C ARG A 376 24.55 15.62 -3.03
N GLU A 377 25.24 14.71 -3.72
CA GLU A 377 26.66 14.81 -4.08
C GLU A 377 26.91 15.84 -5.20
N GLY A 378 25.83 16.34 -5.83
CA GLY A 378 25.90 17.35 -6.89
C GLY A 378 25.89 16.76 -8.30
N ASP A 379 25.81 15.46 -8.47
CA ASP A 379 25.66 14.82 -9.78
C ASP A 379 24.31 15.16 -10.41
N GLU A 380 24.29 15.44 -11.71
CA GLU A 380 23.06 15.69 -12.46
C GLU A 380 22.80 14.58 -13.47
N TYR A 381 21.54 14.09 -13.47
CA TYR A 381 21.08 13.04 -14.37
C TYR A 381 19.84 13.48 -15.13
N GLU A 382 19.83 13.26 -16.44
CA GLU A 382 18.63 13.45 -17.28
C GLU A 382 17.83 12.14 -17.33
N VAL A 383 16.62 12.15 -16.78
CA VAL A 383 15.64 11.06 -16.92
C VAL A 383 14.88 11.27 -18.23
N PRO A 384 15.03 10.39 -19.24
CA PRO A 384 14.43 10.61 -20.55
C PRO A 384 12.90 10.44 -20.53
N ALA A 385 12.20 11.15 -21.39
CA ALA A 385 10.80 10.86 -21.71
C ALA A 385 10.60 9.43 -22.20
N GLY A 386 9.43 8.83 -21.88
CA GLY A 386 9.13 7.44 -22.20
C GLY A 386 9.68 6.43 -21.19
N ARG A 387 10.33 6.89 -20.12
CA ARG A 387 10.92 6.06 -19.08
C ARG A 387 9.91 5.74 -17.97
N THR A 388 9.88 4.49 -17.51
CA THR A 388 9.27 4.19 -16.22
C THR A 388 10.23 4.64 -15.10
N ILE A 389 9.73 5.37 -14.13
CA ILE A 389 10.45 5.78 -12.93
C ILE A 389 9.84 5.15 -11.69
N ALA A 390 10.66 4.83 -10.70
CA ALA A 390 10.27 4.16 -9.48
C ALA A 390 10.85 4.85 -8.24
N SER A 391 10.03 4.95 -7.19
CA SER A 391 10.47 5.26 -5.82
C SER A 391 10.32 4.01 -4.97
N PRO A 392 11.42 3.34 -4.57
CA PRO A 392 11.38 2.09 -3.83
C PRO A 392 11.20 2.34 -2.33
N LEU A 393 9.96 2.30 -1.82
CA LEU A 393 9.61 2.68 -0.44
C LEU A 393 10.39 1.90 0.61
N LEU A 394 10.64 0.61 0.37
CA LEU A 394 11.39 -0.27 1.28
C LEU A 394 12.86 0.16 1.48
N ILE A 395 13.45 0.81 0.50
CA ILE A 395 14.83 1.32 0.60
C ILE A 395 14.80 2.77 1.02
N HIS A 396 13.93 3.56 0.42
CA HIS A 396 13.76 4.99 0.70
C HIS A 396 13.52 5.23 2.20
N ASN A 397 12.59 4.48 2.82
CA ASN A 397 12.27 4.61 4.24
C ASN A 397 13.32 3.99 5.18
N ARG A 398 14.47 3.52 4.66
CA ARG A 398 15.58 2.92 5.42
C ARG A 398 16.93 3.57 5.14
N LEU A 399 16.94 4.75 4.57
CA LEU A 399 18.19 5.43 4.25
C LEU A 399 18.92 5.86 5.54
N PRO A 400 20.19 5.44 5.76
CA PRO A 400 20.94 5.77 6.98
C PRO A 400 21.15 7.27 7.18
N GLN A 401 21.20 8.04 6.08
CA GLN A 401 21.32 9.50 6.12
C GLN A 401 20.05 10.22 6.60
N VAL A 402 18.91 9.51 6.64
CA VAL A 402 17.62 10.01 7.14
C VAL A 402 17.28 9.39 8.50
N TYR A 403 17.46 8.07 8.62
CA TYR A 403 17.06 7.29 9.78
C TYR A 403 18.26 6.68 10.48
N ARG A 404 18.48 7.05 11.73
CA ARG A 404 19.51 6.40 12.56
C ARG A 404 19.11 4.96 12.84
N ASP A 405 20.05 4.00 12.70
CA ASP A 405 19.81 2.56 12.87
C ASP A 405 18.55 2.10 12.08
N PRO A 406 18.54 2.23 10.74
CA PRO A 406 17.31 2.17 9.93
C PRO A 406 16.61 0.82 9.97
N GLU A 407 17.28 -0.27 10.33
CA GLU A 407 16.67 -1.61 10.43
C GLU A 407 16.06 -1.88 11.83
N ARG A 408 16.39 -1.04 12.84
CA ARG A 408 15.84 -1.16 14.18
C ARG A 408 14.40 -0.64 14.21
N TYR A 409 13.52 -1.38 14.88
CA TYR A 409 12.17 -0.89 15.22
C TYR A 409 12.25 0.08 16.39
N GLU A 410 12.05 1.36 16.13
CA GLU A 410 12.27 2.44 17.09
C GLU A 410 11.20 3.54 16.90
N PRO A 411 10.01 3.39 17.49
CA PRO A 411 8.94 4.40 17.41
C PRO A 411 9.33 5.79 17.95
N GLY A 412 10.32 5.84 18.83
CA GLY A 412 10.84 7.09 19.42
C GLY A 412 11.47 8.03 18.38
N ARG A 413 11.82 7.55 17.18
CA ARG A 413 12.33 8.40 16.09
C ARG A 413 11.35 9.49 15.62
N PHE A 414 10.04 9.29 15.87
CA PHE A 414 8.97 10.22 15.51
C PHE A 414 8.54 11.12 16.67
N CYS A 415 9.24 11.08 17.80
CA CYS A 415 9.00 11.99 18.91
C CYS A 415 9.36 13.44 18.55
N PRO A 416 8.67 14.44 19.14
CA PRO A 416 9.13 15.82 19.10
C PRO A 416 10.61 15.93 19.53
N GLY A 417 11.42 16.61 18.73
CA GLY A 417 12.86 16.76 18.95
C GLY A 417 13.76 15.75 18.22
N ARG A 418 13.23 14.58 17.80
CA ARG A 418 13.95 13.69 16.84
C ARG A 418 13.46 13.91 15.41
N GLY A 419 12.15 13.79 15.17
CA GLY A 419 11.50 14.11 13.90
C GLY A 419 12.18 13.55 12.64
N GLU A 420 12.68 12.28 12.69
CA GLU A 420 13.48 11.70 11.61
C GLU A 420 12.70 11.57 10.29
N ASP A 421 11.37 11.53 10.35
CA ASP A 421 10.50 11.54 9.18
C ASP A 421 10.53 12.84 8.36
N GLY A 422 11.07 13.93 8.93
CA GLY A 422 11.30 15.20 8.25
C GLY A 422 12.78 15.55 8.05
N ALA A 423 13.71 14.75 8.60
CA ALA A 423 15.14 15.10 8.66
C ALA A 423 15.81 15.27 7.28
N GLY A 424 15.37 14.57 6.26
CA GLY A 424 15.84 14.67 4.88
C GLY A 424 14.96 15.56 3.98
N GLY A 425 13.98 16.28 4.54
CA GLY A 425 13.03 17.11 3.77
C GLY A 425 11.66 16.45 3.57
N ALA A 426 10.82 17.04 2.72
CA ALA A 426 9.40 16.73 2.55
C ALA A 426 9.08 15.28 2.19
N PHE A 427 10.00 14.54 1.60
CA PHE A 427 9.80 13.16 1.16
C PHE A 427 10.68 12.16 1.92
N SER A 428 11.07 12.46 3.15
CA SER A 428 11.82 11.54 4.02
C SER A 428 11.00 10.31 4.40
N TYR A 429 9.70 10.48 4.66
CA TYR A 429 8.75 9.42 4.97
C TYR A 429 7.67 9.35 3.90
N THR A 430 7.58 8.23 3.20
CA THR A 430 6.71 8.08 2.02
C THR A 430 5.82 6.84 2.07
N ALA A 431 5.52 6.31 3.27
CA ALA A 431 4.70 5.08 3.41
C ALA A 431 3.29 5.22 2.82
N PHE A 432 2.72 6.42 2.81
CA PHE A 432 1.45 6.76 2.15
C PHE A 432 1.65 7.49 0.81
N GLY A 433 2.83 7.36 0.21
CA GLY A 433 3.19 8.18 -0.93
C GLY A 433 3.52 9.61 -0.53
N GLY A 434 3.20 10.56 -1.38
CA GLY A 434 3.45 11.99 -1.12
C GLY A 434 3.04 12.87 -2.30
N GLY A 435 3.04 14.18 -2.06
CA GLY A 435 2.76 15.19 -3.06
C GLY A 435 1.36 15.08 -3.67
N ARG A 436 1.26 15.17 -5.00
CA ARG A 436 -0.04 15.22 -5.72
C ARG A 436 -0.85 13.94 -5.62
N HIS A 437 -0.22 12.82 -5.34
CA HIS A 437 -0.83 11.49 -5.31
C HIS A 437 -0.65 10.81 -3.95
N ALA A 438 -0.68 11.59 -2.87
CA ALA A 438 -0.72 11.06 -1.51
C ALA A 438 -1.98 10.22 -1.28
N CYS A 439 -1.89 9.26 -0.36
CA CYS A 439 -3.00 8.36 -0.03
C CYS A 439 -4.18 9.14 0.57
N VAL A 440 -5.36 9.04 -0.05
CA VAL A 440 -6.60 9.67 0.46
C VAL A 440 -7.09 9.00 1.74
N GLY A 441 -6.78 7.71 1.93
CA GLY A 441 -7.22 6.90 3.07
C GLY A 441 -6.28 6.92 4.29
N GLU A 442 -5.23 7.75 4.32
CA GLU A 442 -4.23 7.73 5.40
C GLU A 442 -4.85 7.88 6.79
N ALA A 443 -5.67 8.91 7.00
CA ALA A 443 -6.32 9.17 8.28
C ALA A 443 -7.27 8.03 8.70
N PHE A 444 -8.02 7.46 7.75
CA PHE A 444 -8.88 6.31 7.98
C PHE A 444 -8.07 5.07 8.37
N ALA A 445 -6.97 4.79 7.69
CA ALA A 445 -6.10 3.65 7.97
C ALA A 445 -5.49 3.72 9.37
N TYR A 446 -4.91 4.86 9.75
CA TYR A 446 -4.40 5.05 11.12
C TYR A 446 -5.50 4.88 12.17
N MET A 447 -6.68 5.47 11.94
CA MET A 447 -7.81 5.38 12.86
C MET A 447 -8.26 3.94 13.05
N GLN A 448 -8.45 3.20 11.96
CA GLN A 448 -8.85 1.80 11.97
C GLN A 448 -7.87 0.93 12.75
N ILE A 449 -6.58 1.05 12.46
CA ILE A 449 -5.53 0.26 13.14
C ILE A 449 -5.43 0.65 14.61
N LYS A 450 -5.55 1.95 14.96
CA LYS A 450 -5.57 2.43 16.35
C LYS A 450 -6.76 1.85 17.12
N VAL A 451 -7.97 1.86 16.57
CA VAL A 451 -9.16 1.27 17.22
C VAL A 451 -8.93 -0.21 17.54
N ILE A 452 -8.46 -0.98 16.54
CA ILE A 452 -8.20 -2.42 16.71
C ILE A 452 -7.15 -2.67 17.79
N TRP A 453 -5.99 -2.00 17.70
CA TRP A 453 -4.89 -2.24 18.63
C TRP A 453 -5.15 -1.64 20.02
N SER A 454 -5.87 -0.52 20.12
CA SER A 454 -6.34 0.01 21.41
C SER A 454 -7.22 -1.02 22.12
N HIS A 455 -8.20 -1.61 21.41
CA HIS A 455 -9.06 -2.65 21.98
C HIS A 455 -8.27 -3.89 22.41
N LEU A 456 -7.36 -4.39 21.56
CA LEU A 456 -6.53 -5.56 21.88
C LEU A 456 -5.64 -5.31 23.10
N LEU A 457 -4.97 -4.17 23.19
CA LEU A 457 -4.07 -3.81 24.30
C LEU A 457 -4.81 -3.61 25.61
N ARG A 458 -6.05 -3.13 25.57
CA ARG A 458 -6.90 -2.96 26.78
C ARG A 458 -7.44 -4.27 27.33
N ASN A 459 -7.82 -5.17 26.44
CA ASN A 459 -8.64 -6.33 26.79
C ASN A 459 -7.89 -7.65 26.82
N PHE A 460 -6.65 -7.71 26.28
CA PHE A 460 -5.93 -8.99 26.16
C PHE A 460 -4.44 -8.84 26.49
N GLU A 461 -3.93 -9.83 27.20
CA GLU A 461 -2.51 -10.16 27.24
C GLU A 461 -2.22 -11.10 26.08
N MET A 462 -1.19 -10.78 25.30
CA MET A 462 -0.89 -11.49 24.06
C MET A 462 0.57 -11.85 23.97
N GLU A 463 0.83 -13.05 23.44
CA GLU A 463 2.16 -13.57 23.14
C GLU A 463 2.19 -14.13 21.73
N MET A 464 3.20 -13.76 20.94
CA MET A 464 3.44 -14.38 19.64
C MET A 464 4.09 -15.73 19.84
N VAL A 465 3.44 -16.82 19.43
CA VAL A 465 3.93 -18.20 19.57
C VAL A 465 4.53 -18.75 18.28
N SER A 466 4.30 -18.10 17.14
CA SER A 466 5.04 -18.39 15.90
C SER A 466 6.37 -17.64 15.85
N PRO A 467 7.32 -18.07 15.00
CA PRO A 467 8.47 -17.24 14.64
C PRO A 467 8.05 -15.86 14.10
N PHE A 468 8.96 -14.88 14.18
CA PHE A 468 8.73 -13.57 13.54
C PHE A 468 8.52 -13.79 12.03
N PRO A 469 7.43 -13.26 11.44
CA PRO A 469 7.10 -13.56 10.06
C PRO A 469 8.09 -12.97 9.06
N GLU A 470 8.33 -13.73 7.98
CA GLU A 470 8.99 -13.20 6.79
C GLU A 470 8.04 -12.37 5.94
N THR A 471 8.58 -11.56 5.03
CA THR A 471 7.77 -10.84 4.04
C THR A 471 7.50 -11.73 2.83
N ASP A 472 6.26 -11.76 2.35
CA ASP A 472 5.90 -12.43 1.10
C ASP A 472 6.20 -11.53 -0.12
N TRP A 473 7.24 -11.88 -0.85
CA TRP A 473 7.70 -11.15 -2.04
C TRP A 473 7.05 -11.61 -3.35
N ASN A 474 6.13 -12.60 -3.31
CA ASN A 474 5.49 -13.15 -4.51
C ASN A 474 4.29 -12.33 -5.00
N VAL A 475 3.91 -11.32 -4.22
CA VAL A 475 2.75 -10.46 -4.48
C VAL A 475 3.17 -9.01 -4.73
N VAL A 476 2.33 -8.23 -5.41
CA VAL A 476 2.59 -6.81 -5.70
C VAL A 476 2.59 -5.97 -4.41
N MET A 477 1.72 -6.33 -3.47
CA MET A 477 1.62 -5.69 -2.16
C MET A 477 2.10 -6.66 -1.08
N PRO A 478 3.39 -6.60 -0.66
CA PRO A 478 3.96 -7.52 0.30
C PRO A 478 3.32 -7.39 1.69
N GLY A 479 3.11 -8.53 2.32
CA GLY A 479 2.61 -8.66 3.68
C GLY A 479 3.34 -9.75 4.44
N PRO A 480 2.91 -10.10 5.68
CA PRO A 480 3.46 -11.22 6.41
C PRO A 480 3.20 -12.54 5.70
N LYS A 481 4.26 -13.35 5.51
CA LYS A 481 4.19 -14.68 4.91
C LYS A 481 3.74 -15.71 5.93
N GLY A 482 2.79 -16.56 5.54
CA GLY A 482 2.29 -17.62 6.42
C GLY A 482 1.37 -17.12 7.53
N LYS A 483 1.29 -17.89 8.60
CA LYS A 483 0.46 -17.61 9.78
C LYS A 483 1.25 -16.81 10.82
N VAL A 484 0.56 -15.92 11.53
CA VAL A 484 1.08 -15.19 12.69
C VAL A 484 0.28 -15.62 13.90
N MET A 485 0.75 -16.67 14.58
CA MET A 485 0.02 -17.30 15.68
C MET A 485 0.22 -16.55 16.99
N LEU A 486 -0.88 -16.14 17.60
CA LEU A 486 -0.91 -15.53 18.92
C LEU A 486 -1.60 -16.44 19.93
N ARG A 487 -1.05 -16.51 21.15
CA ARG A 487 -1.76 -16.91 22.36
C ARG A 487 -2.27 -15.66 23.04
N TYR A 488 -3.51 -15.68 23.49
CA TYR A 488 -4.11 -14.56 24.23
C TYR A 488 -4.78 -15.04 25.53
N LYS A 489 -4.85 -14.14 26.49
CA LYS A 489 -5.63 -14.25 27.72
C LYS A 489 -6.35 -12.93 27.95
N ARG A 490 -7.63 -12.98 28.32
CA ARG A 490 -8.40 -11.77 28.62
C ARG A 490 -7.81 -11.03 29.82
N ARG A 491 -7.76 -9.72 29.70
CA ARG A 491 -7.32 -8.81 30.74
C ARG A 491 -8.50 -7.93 31.14
N ASN A 492 -8.69 -7.70 32.45
CA ASN A 492 -9.60 -6.68 32.93
C ASN A 492 -8.78 -5.45 33.32
N MET A 493 -8.74 -4.42 32.47
CA MET A 493 -8.28 -3.10 32.88
C MET A 493 -9.40 -2.45 33.69
N SER A 494 -9.39 -2.61 35.00
CA SER A 494 -10.31 -1.87 35.88
C SER A 494 -9.93 -0.40 35.91
N PRO A 495 -10.88 0.56 35.96
CA PRO A 495 -10.62 2.00 36.00
C PRO A 495 -10.11 2.48 37.37
N THR A 496 -9.25 1.74 38.05
CA THR A 496 -8.78 2.09 39.38
C THR A 496 -7.27 2.18 39.47
N VAL A 497 -6.74 3.37 39.25
CA VAL A 497 -5.75 4.01 40.13
C VAL A 497 -5.74 5.49 39.78
N LYS A 498 -6.22 6.33 40.70
CA LYS A 498 -5.92 7.77 40.72
C LYS A 498 -4.41 7.92 40.86
N ILE A 499 -3.69 8.10 39.76
CA ILE A 499 -2.29 8.48 39.82
C ILE A 499 -2.23 9.95 40.19
N THR A 500 -2.09 10.20 41.47
CA THR A 500 -1.67 11.48 42.00
C THR A 500 -0.17 11.63 41.84
N ASN A 501 0.30 11.92 40.63
CA ASN A 501 1.60 12.54 40.42
C ASN A 501 1.73 13.17 39.01
N PRO A 502 1.63 14.52 38.87
CA PRO A 502 1.67 15.19 37.57
C PRO A 502 3.08 15.46 37.02
N HIS A 503 4.15 14.97 37.62
CA HIS A 503 5.52 15.40 37.30
C HIS A 503 6.47 14.38 36.65
N THR A 504 6.00 13.29 36.13
CA THR A 504 6.88 12.44 35.31
C THR A 504 6.81 12.87 33.84
N ARG A 505 7.58 13.88 33.49
CA ARG A 505 7.90 14.18 32.08
C ARG A 505 8.63 12.97 31.52
N TYR A 506 7.96 12.21 30.67
CA TYR A 506 8.62 11.15 29.91
C TYR A 506 9.55 11.79 28.88
N VAL A 507 10.82 11.50 29.01
CA VAL A 507 11.83 11.76 28.00
C VAL A 507 11.46 10.89 26.78
N CYS A 508 11.22 11.54 25.65
CA CYS A 508 11.15 10.90 24.35
C CYS A 508 12.50 10.29 23.98
#